data_26be192af3122cee98f9023a46bcdcc9
#
_entry.id   26be192af3122cee98f9023a46bcdcc9
#
_cell.length_a   1.000
_cell.length_b   1.000
_cell.length_c   1.000
_cell.angle_alpha   90.00
_cell.angle_beta   90.00
_cell.angle_gamma   90.00
#
_symmetry.space_group_name_H-M   'P 1'
#
loop_
_entity.id
_entity.type
_entity.pdbx_description
1 polymer ?
#
loop_
_entity_poly.entity_id
_entity_poly.type
_entity_poly.pdbx_seq_one_letter_code
_entity_poly.pdbx_strand_id
1 'polypeptide(L)'
;CPSITENKDRTGMAIAQIEIAKRTIDQSTDTALNRLKWIRRNKDKQNLTNLNIDINFNNQRLASLTEVVRTSTAKKKIKDKNKEEDVFYWSEGSIAVGRIGDTSLASTRKIGTEAITVGADKFTNNNGIKGLAFRVGRNDVDIGSAGSNLDTNTFNLTYYTTSPVEGDTKFVDTIIGIGKLNSNLLTVLDGKNLTADRNGEQIYGTIRIKDEIKRNNFTFIPSGRFDIGHTVLGAYKETGTGAIDVKKQHVRSKKIRAGLSAVEDLSNDKYTFKRHGKLEYVADIDRSSNFKYTYVGDSSVSFNDTLHSDALHNLNGEIGIDIVMPENFSIFIIYERNQALGIGHTDKIHIAIGYLPDKKTNFAFKIDGSDNLKSNYVISKNINDFLIDFKLTNDLMRPEDYEEASVSLSRKF
;
A
#
# COMPACT_ATOMS: atom_id res chain seq x y z
N CYS A 1 -29.67 -9.35 25.76
CA CYS A 1 -28.45 -9.54 24.94
C CYS A 1 -27.34 -8.65 25.53
N PRO A 2 -26.15 -9.17 25.83
CA PRO A 2 -25.04 -8.37 26.33
C PRO A 2 -24.43 -7.46 25.25
N SER A 3 -23.70 -6.39 25.65
CA SER A 3 -22.91 -5.61 24.69
C SER A 3 -21.83 -6.47 24.06
N ILE A 4 -21.43 -6.17 22.80
CA ILE A 4 -20.27 -6.82 22.17
C ILE A 4 -18.99 -6.61 22.96
N THR A 5 -18.88 -5.53 23.73
CA THR A 5 -17.73 -5.21 24.58
C THR A 5 -17.53 -6.20 25.75
N GLU A 6 -18.51 -7.04 26.02
CA GLU A 6 -18.39 -8.14 26.99
C GLU A 6 -17.73 -9.39 26.39
N ASN A 7 -17.52 -9.43 25.05
CA ASN A 7 -16.82 -10.50 24.36
C ASN A 7 -15.61 -9.96 23.60
N LYS A 8 -14.40 -10.37 23.99
CA LYS A 8 -13.14 -9.88 23.44
C LYS A 8 -12.96 -10.15 21.94
N ASP A 9 -13.43 -11.29 21.43
CA ASP A 9 -13.29 -11.64 20.00
C ASP A 9 -14.23 -10.80 19.13
N ARG A 10 -15.46 -10.56 19.58
CA ARG A 10 -16.39 -9.63 18.90
C ARG A 10 -15.87 -8.19 18.88
N THR A 11 -15.39 -7.74 20.02
CA THR A 11 -14.76 -6.41 20.11
C THR A 11 -13.52 -6.35 19.22
N GLY A 12 -12.70 -7.41 19.25
CA GLY A 12 -11.54 -7.55 18.37
C GLY A 12 -11.89 -7.45 16.89
N MET A 13 -12.95 -8.14 16.46
CA MET A 13 -13.47 -8.07 15.07
C MET A 13 -13.91 -6.64 14.72
N ALA A 14 -14.66 -5.98 15.58
CA ALA A 14 -15.14 -4.62 15.34
C ALA A 14 -13.98 -3.60 15.25
N ILE A 15 -12.96 -3.74 16.12
CA ILE A 15 -11.75 -2.91 16.10
C ILE A 15 -10.88 -3.22 14.89
N ALA A 16 -10.71 -4.50 14.51
CA ALA A 16 -9.92 -4.90 13.34
C ALA A 16 -10.39 -4.20 12.04
N GLN A 17 -11.70 -4.06 11.86
CA GLN A 17 -12.27 -3.34 10.71
C GLN A 17 -11.85 -1.85 10.69
N ILE A 18 -11.82 -1.20 11.87
CA ILE A 18 -11.36 0.19 12.00
C ILE A 18 -9.86 0.28 11.68
N GLU A 19 -9.06 -0.65 12.23
CA GLU A 19 -7.61 -0.69 12.04
C GLU A 19 -7.23 -0.90 10.57
N ILE A 20 -7.90 -1.83 9.88
CA ILE A 20 -7.66 -2.07 8.44
C ILE A 20 -8.02 -0.85 7.61
N ALA A 21 -9.15 -0.17 7.91
CA ALA A 21 -9.53 1.04 7.21
C ALA A 21 -8.45 2.14 7.32
N LYS A 22 -7.89 2.37 8.52
CA LYS A 22 -6.82 3.35 8.76
C LYS A 22 -5.49 2.90 8.15
N ARG A 23 -5.14 1.61 8.32
CA ARG A 23 -3.90 1.02 7.78
C ARG A 23 -3.82 1.11 6.27
N THR A 24 -4.92 0.89 5.55
CA THR A 24 -4.96 0.99 4.09
C THR A 24 -4.64 2.40 3.59
N ILE A 25 -5.11 3.43 4.31
CA ILE A 25 -4.77 4.82 4.04
C ILE A 25 -3.26 5.05 4.23
N ASP A 26 -2.71 4.64 5.38
CA ASP A 26 -1.28 4.78 5.68
C ASP A 26 -0.41 4.11 4.61
N GLN A 27 -0.71 2.85 4.27
CA GLN A 27 0.05 2.09 3.29
C GLN A 27 0.03 2.73 1.90
N SER A 28 -1.14 3.20 1.44
CA SER A 28 -1.26 3.86 0.13
C SER A 28 -0.49 5.18 0.08
N THR A 29 -0.52 5.92 1.18
CA THR A 29 0.22 7.18 1.33
C THR A 29 1.73 6.93 1.40
N ASP A 30 2.17 5.95 2.20
CA ASP A 30 3.59 5.63 2.38
C ASP A 30 4.22 5.14 1.07
N THR A 31 3.51 4.32 0.27
CA THR A 31 3.98 3.89 -1.05
C THR A 31 4.22 5.09 -1.98
N ALA A 32 3.29 6.04 -2.06
CA ALA A 32 3.47 7.25 -2.86
C ALA A 32 4.64 8.11 -2.35
N LEU A 33 4.78 8.27 -1.03
CA LEU A 33 5.90 9.00 -0.44
C LEU A 33 7.25 8.29 -0.66
N ASN A 34 7.29 6.96 -0.64
CA ASN A 34 8.49 6.18 -0.93
C ASN A 34 8.93 6.38 -2.38
N ARG A 35 7.99 6.40 -3.33
CA ARG A 35 8.29 6.74 -4.72
C ARG A 35 8.86 8.15 -4.86
N LEU A 36 8.25 9.16 -4.23
CA LEU A 36 8.77 10.53 -4.24
C LEU A 36 10.17 10.63 -3.64
N LYS A 37 10.43 9.96 -2.50
CA LYS A 37 11.77 9.89 -1.89
C LYS A 37 12.78 9.26 -2.85
N TRP A 38 12.42 8.14 -3.49
CA TRP A 38 13.30 7.42 -4.40
C TRP A 38 13.67 8.26 -5.62
N ILE A 39 12.69 8.90 -6.29
CA ILE A 39 12.96 9.78 -7.44
C ILE A 39 13.88 10.94 -7.01
N ARG A 40 13.60 11.56 -5.88
CA ARG A 40 14.41 12.68 -5.37
C ARG A 40 15.86 12.27 -5.09
N ARG A 41 16.09 11.07 -4.55
CA ARG A 41 17.44 10.54 -4.30
C ARG A 41 18.19 10.19 -5.60
N ASN A 42 17.47 9.84 -6.65
CA ASN A 42 18.02 9.31 -7.91
C ASN A 42 17.74 10.21 -9.14
N LYS A 43 17.38 11.48 -8.94
CA LYS A 43 16.96 12.43 -9.97
C LYS A 43 18.00 12.66 -11.08
N ASP A 44 19.29 12.49 -10.78
CA ASP A 44 20.39 12.68 -11.74
C ASP A 44 20.57 11.48 -12.68
N LYS A 45 19.75 10.41 -12.54
CA LYS A 45 19.75 9.25 -13.41
C LYS A 45 18.68 9.38 -14.49
N GLN A 46 19.06 9.12 -15.75
CA GLN A 46 18.17 9.29 -16.90
C GLN A 46 17.01 8.29 -16.98
N ASN A 47 17.06 7.22 -16.17
CA ASN A 47 16.19 6.06 -16.30
C ASN A 47 15.42 5.77 -15.00
N LEU A 48 14.36 6.54 -14.75
CA LEU A 48 13.45 6.34 -13.63
C LEU A 48 12.22 5.50 -14.01
N THR A 49 12.17 5.04 -15.27
CA THR A 49 11.07 4.24 -15.86
C THR A 49 11.39 2.76 -15.83
N ASN A 50 10.37 1.92 -15.66
CA ASN A 50 10.66 0.55 -15.37
C ASN A 50 9.82 -0.55 -15.95
N LEU A 51 8.72 -0.41 -16.59
CA LEU A 51 7.92 -1.59 -16.92
C LEU A 51 7.11 -1.40 -18.20
N ASN A 52 7.07 -2.46 -19.03
CA ASN A 52 5.89 -2.71 -19.87
C ASN A 52 4.80 -3.25 -18.95
N ILE A 53 3.90 -2.39 -18.49
CA ILE A 53 2.75 -2.80 -17.71
C ILE A 53 1.61 -3.04 -18.68
N ASP A 54 1.16 -4.28 -18.80
CA ASP A 54 -0.12 -4.62 -19.42
C ASP A 54 -1.11 -4.95 -18.30
N ILE A 55 -2.05 -4.04 -18.07
CA ILE A 55 -3.10 -4.22 -17.09
C ILE A 55 -4.38 -4.51 -17.86
N ASN A 56 -4.94 -5.69 -17.68
CA ASN A 56 -6.20 -6.11 -18.28
C ASN A 56 -7.19 -6.48 -17.18
N PHE A 57 -8.14 -5.60 -16.91
CA PHE A 57 -9.22 -5.88 -15.98
C PHE A 57 -10.47 -6.29 -16.77
N ASN A 58 -10.86 -7.53 -16.69
CA ASN A 58 -12.13 -8.01 -17.26
C ASN A 58 -13.35 -7.57 -16.44
N ASN A 59 -13.13 -7.01 -15.24
CA ASN A 59 -14.19 -6.46 -14.42
C ASN A 59 -14.64 -5.10 -14.98
N GLN A 60 -15.92 -4.96 -15.30
CA GLN A 60 -16.50 -3.78 -15.94
C GLN A 60 -16.26 -2.46 -15.14
N ARG A 61 -16.11 -2.52 -13.81
CA ARG A 61 -15.78 -1.36 -12.95
C ARG A 61 -14.30 -0.97 -13.00
N LEU A 62 -13.44 -1.89 -13.38
CA LEU A 62 -11.98 -1.67 -13.48
C LEU A 62 -11.53 -1.51 -14.95
N ALA A 63 -12.39 -1.80 -15.92
CA ALA A 63 -12.09 -1.66 -17.35
C ALA A 63 -11.73 -0.22 -17.75
N SER A 64 -12.34 0.77 -17.11
CA SER A 64 -12.02 2.19 -17.31
C SER A 64 -10.57 2.55 -16.89
N LEU A 65 -10.03 1.86 -15.88
CA LEU A 65 -8.62 2.02 -15.45
C LEU A 65 -7.66 1.36 -16.45
N THR A 66 -8.06 0.24 -17.04
CA THR A 66 -7.31 -0.42 -18.13
C THR A 66 -7.14 0.54 -19.30
N GLU A 67 -8.17 1.27 -19.69
CA GLU A 67 -8.14 2.22 -20.81
C GLU A 67 -7.20 3.41 -20.51
N VAL A 68 -7.19 3.94 -19.29
CA VAL A 68 -6.29 5.03 -18.87
C VAL A 68 -4.82 4.58 -18.91
N VAL A 69 -4.52 3.38 -18.42
CA VAL A 69 -3.16 2.83 -18.45
C VAL A 69 -2.74 2.48 -19.89
N ARG A 70 -3.63 1.88 -20.67
CA ARG A 70 -3.40 1.54 -22.08
C ARG A 70 -3.19 2.76 -22.95
N THR A 71 -3.95 3.84 -22.73
CA THR A 71 -3.81 5.10 -23.47
C THR A 71 -2.50 5.81 -23.13
N SER A 72 -2.04 5.72 -21.89
CA SER A 72 -0.75 6.29 -21.47
C SER A 72 0.45 5.51 -22.01
N THR A 73 0.32 4.17 -22.17
CA THR A 73 1.38 3.33 -22.76
C THR A 73 1.38 3.36 -24.30
N ALA A 74 0.22 3.49 -24.95
CA ALA A 74 0.11 3.53 -26.42
C ALA A 74 0.64 4.84 -27.03
N LYS A 75 0.56 5.96 -26.34
CA LYS A 75 1.11 7.25 -26.79
C LYS A 75 2.64 7.27 -26.99
N LYS A 76 3.35 6.30 -26.47
CA LYS A 76 4.81 6.17 -26.68
C LYS A 76 5.21 5.71 -28.08
N LYS A 77 4.27 5.28 -28.95
CA LYS A 77 4.52 4.86 -30.34
C LYS A 77 4.41 5.99 -31.38
N ILE A 78 3.94 7.16 -31.03
CA ILE A 78 3.87 8.31 -31.95
C ILE A 78 5.01 9.25 -31.57
N LYS A 79 6.12 9.14 -32.29
CA LYS A 79 7.25 10.08 -32.22
C LYS A 79 6.82 11.41 -32.83
N ASP A 80 6.42 12.35 -32.00
CA ASP A 80 6.47 13.76 -32.34
C ASP A 80 7.71 14.40 -31.72
N LYS A 81 8.54 14.99 -32.55
CA LYS A 81 9.91 15.49 -32.28
C LYS A 81 9.95 16.78 -31.44
N ASN A 82 8.85 17.21 -30.80
CA ASN A 82 8.79 18.45 -30.05
C ASN A 82 8.40 18.20 -28.59
N LYS A 83 9.40 18.26 -27.67
CA LYS A 83 9.28 18.19 -26.19
C LYS A 83 8.52 16.97 -25.65
N GLU A 84 9.13 15.82 -25.66
CA GLU A 84 8.69 14.68 -24.86
C GLU A 84 8.82 15.03 -23.37
N GLU A 85 7.69 15.22 -22.69
CA GLU A 85 7.64 15.12 -21.23
C GLU A 85 7.85 13.64 -20.87
N ASP A 86 9.02 13.28 -20.34
CA ASP A 86 9.33 11.91 -19.95
C ASP A 86 8.39 11.46 -18.81
N VAL A 87 7.57 10.46 -19.09
CA VAL A 87 6.75 9.79 -18.09
C VAL A 87 7.46 8.53 -17.64
N PHE A 88 7.62 8.39 -16.33
CA PHE A 88 8.28 7.27 -15.69
C PHE A 88 7.24 6.33 -15.10
N TYR A 89 7.28 5.06 -15.46
CA TYR A 89 6.42 4.02 -14.92
C TYR A 89 7.16 3.23 -13.84
N TRP A 90 6.45 2.82 -12.81
CA TRP A 90 7.04 2.11 -11.68
C TRP A 90 6.08 1.10 -11.06
N SER A 91 6.64 0.14 -10.35
CA SER A 91 5.90 -0.78 -9.51
C SER A 91 6.59 -0.99 -8.17
N GLU A 92 5.82 -1.31 -7.15
CA GLU A 92 6.28 -1.63 -5.81
C GLU A 92 5.45 -2.77 -5.25
N GLY A 93 6.13 -3.82 -4.77
CA GLY A 93 5.54 -4.85 -3.92
C GLY A 93 5.74 -4.50 -2.45
N SER A 94 4.76 -4.77 -1.60
CA SER A 94 4.89 -4.60 -0.16
C SER A 94 4.26 -5.76 0.60
N ILE A 95 4.95 -6.21 1.64
CA ILE A 95 4.48 -7.20 2.60
C ILE A 95 4.58 -6.57 3.98
N ALA A 96 3.53 -6.71 4.78
CA ALA A 96 3.52 -6.26 6.16
C ALA A 96 2.95 -7.33 7.06
N VAL A 97 3.59 -7.55 8.20
CA VAL A 97 3.11 -8.42 9.26
C VAL A 97 3.05 -7.63 10.56
N GLY A 98 2.05 -7.89 11.36
CA GLY A 98 1.88 -7.16 12.60
C GLY A 98 1.16 -7.97 13.65
N ARG A 99 1.39 -7.60 14.91
CA ARG A 99 0.65 -8.13 16.05
C ARG A 99 0.24 -6.97 16.95
N ILE A 100 -1.06 -6.85 17.18
CA ILE A 100 -1.64 -5.92 18.13
C ILE A 100 -2.11 -6.73 19.32
N GLY A 101 -1.61 -6.35 20.51
CA GLY A 101 -1.70 -7.13 21.71
C GLY A 101 -3.11 -7.34 22.23
N ASP A 102 -3.23 -8.32 23.10
CA ASP A 102 -4.41 -8.57 23.90
C ASP A 102 -4.59 -7.42 24.91
N THR A 103 -5.75 -6.81 24.88
CA THR A 103 -6.14 -5.76 25.84
C THR A 103 -7.23 -6.26 26.76
N SER A 104 -7.61 -5.47 27.76
CA SER A 104 -8.75 -5.80 28.60
C SER A 104 -10.06 -5.93 27.84
N LEU A 105 -10.18 -5.24 26.68
CA LEU A 105 -11.40 -5.14 25.89
C LEU A 105 -11.42 -6.00 24.63
N ALA A 106 -10.27 -6.29 24.03
CA ALA A 106 -10.19 -6.95 22.73
C ALA A 106 -9.08 -8.00 22.68
N SER A 107 -9.34 -9.09 21.99
CA SER A 107 -8.38 -10.15 21.73
C SER A 107 -7.22 -9.70 20.85
N THR A 108 -6.10 -10.41 20.95
CA THR A 108 -4.92 -10.21 20.07
C THR A 108 -5.34 -10.32 18.62
N ARG A 109 -4.82 -9.42 17.79
CA ARG A 109 -4.97 -9.42 16.34
C ARG A 109 -3.62 -9.63 15.68
N LYS A 110 -3.49 -10.67 14.86
CA LYS A 110 -2.35 -10.89 13.97
C LYS A 110 -2.74 -10.43 12.60
N ILE A 111 -1.92 -9.59 11.99
CA ILE A 111 -2.25 -8.92 10.73
C ILE A 111 -1.19 -9.27 9.70
N GLY A 112 -1.62 -9.82 8.58
CA GLY A 112 -0.86 -9.97 7.36
C GLY A 112 -1.36 -8.97 6.31
N THR A 113 -0.46 -8.39 5.52
CA THR A 113 -0.82 -7.55 4.38
C THR A 113 0.12 -7.83 3.24
N GLU A 114 -0.45 -8.03 2.05
CA GLU A 114 0.27 -8.12 0.79
C GLU A 114 -0.30 -7.08 -0.17
N ALA A 115 0.57 -6.44 -0.95
CA ALA A 115 0.09 -5.48 -1.92
C ALA A 115 1.07 -5.25 -3.06
N ILE A 116 0.49 -4.86 -4.19
CA ILE A 116 1.21 -4.38 -5.36
C ILE A 116 0.68 -2.99 -5.71
N THR A 117 1.61 -2.11 -6.01
CA THR A 117 1.32 -0.77 -6.50
C THR A 117 1.98 -0.58 -7.84
N VAL A 118 1.26 0.01 -8.77
CA VAL A 118 1.77 0.45 -10.06
C VAL A 118 1.51 1.94 -10.20
N GLY A 119 2.43 2.67 -10.82
CA GLY A 119 2.26 4.10 -10.96
C GLY A 119 3.01 4.68 -12.15
N ALA A 120 2.68 5.93 -12.41
CA ALA A 120 3.33 6.74 -13.42
C ALA A 120 3.54 8.16 -12.87
N ASP A 121 4.71 8.73 -13.16
CA ASP A 121 5.06 10.07 -12.73
C ASP A 121 5.91 10.80 -13.75
N LYS A 122 6.01 12.12 -13.60
CA LYS A 122 6.84 12.97 -14.42
C LYS A 122 7.37 14.17 -13.64
N PHE A 123 8.49 14.69 -14.07
CA PHE A 123 8.98 15.99 -13.59
C PHE A 123 8.07 17.13 -14.08
N THR A 124 8.02 18.18 -13.30
CA THR A 124 7.40 19.46 -13.67
C THR A 124 8.51 20.47 -14.00
N ASN A 125 8.17 21.55 -14.73
CA ASN A 125 9.13 22.55 -15.17
C ASN A 125 9.90 23.24 -14.02
N ASN A 126 9.36 23.24 -12.82
CA ASN A 126 9.95 23.83 -11.62
C ASN A 126 10.68 22.80 -10.72
N ASN A 127 11.20 21.70 -11.28
CA ASN A 127 11.89 20.63 -10.53
C ASN A 127 11.01 19.92 -9.50
N GLY A 128 9.69 20.02 -9.64
CA GLY A 128 8.72 19.21 -8.91
C GLY A 128 8.46 17.89 -9.60
N ILE A 129 7.61 17.07 -8.99
CA ILE A 129 7.18 15.76 -9.51
C ILE A 129 5.67 15.67 -9.33
N LYS A 130 4.97 15.06 -10.28
CA LYS A 130 3.55 14.69 -10.15
C LYS A 130 3.32 13.29 -10.70
N GLY A 131 2.44 12.54 -10.07
CA GLY A 131 2.16 11.17 -10.49
C GLY A 131 0.85 10.63 -9.98
N LEU A 132 0.51 9.46 -10.51
CA LEU A 132 -0.63 8.65 -10.12
C LEU A 132 -0.15 7.25 -9.78
N ALA A 133 -0.75 6.64 -8.76
CA ALA A 133 -0.50 5.26 -8.37
C ALA A 133 -1.81 4.53 -8.13
N PHE A 134 -1.87 3.27 -8.55
CA PHE A 134 -2.94 2.35 -8.26
C PHE A 134 -2.40 1.19 -7.44
N ARG A 135 -3.01 0.95 -6.28
CA ARG A 135 -2.62 -0.09 -5.33
C ARG A 135 -3.74 -1.11 -5.17
N VAL A 136 -3.36 -2.36 -5.24
CA VAL A 136 -4.19 -3.51 -4.87
C VAL A 136 -3.54 -4.19 -3.69
N GLY A 137 -4.30 -4.47 -2.65
CA GLY A 137 -3.80 -5.13 -1.45
C GLY A 137 -4.82 -6.07 -0.85
N ARG A 138 -4.31 -7.06 -0.14
CA ARG A 138 -5.05 -7.96 0.72
C ARG A 138 -4.57 -7.79 2.15
N ASN A 139 -5.50 -7.76 3.08
CA ASN A 139 -5.23 -7.81 4.51
C ASN A 139 -5.96 -9.01 5.09
N ASP A 140 -5.24 -9.80 5.84
CA ASP A 140 -5.74 -10.95 6.59
C ASP A 140 -5.49 -10.69 8.07
N VAL A 141 -6.52 -10.85 8.91
CA VAL A 141 -6.45 -10.56 10.34
C VAL A 141 -7.04 -11.72 11.12
N ASP A 142 -6.17 -12.49 11.78
CA ASP A 142 -6.58 -13.47 12.78
C ASP A 142 -6.92 -12.78 14.10
N ILE A 143 -8.06 -13.10 14.70
CA ILE A 143 -8.57 -12.48 15.92
C ILE A 143 -8.75 -13.54 17.02
N GLY A 144 -8.03 -13.36 18.12
CA GLY A 144 -8.06 -14.29 19.24
C GLY A 144 -7.47 -15.66 18.90
N SER A 145 -8.06 -16.71 19.47
CA SER A 145 -7.64 -18.10 19.26
C SER A 145 -8.79 -19.03 18.85
N ALA A 146 -10.00 -18.49 18.70
CA ALA A 146 -11.18 -19.27 18.36
C ALA A 146 -11.38 -19.50 16.86
N GLY A 147 -10.54 -18.90 16.02
CA GLY A 147 -10.61 -18.98 14.54
C GLY A 147 -11.42 -17.85 13.90
N SER A 148 -11.67 -16.76 14.63
CA SER A 148 -12.23 -15.54 14.04
C SER A 148 -11.23 -14.88 13.09
N ASN A 149 -11.70 -14.45 11.91
CA ASN A 149 -10.87 -13.90 10.84
C ASN A 149 -11.58 -12.77 10.11
N LEU A 150 -10.79 -11.78 9.66
CA LEU A 150 -11.19 -10.67 8.80
C LEU A 150 -10.30 -10.60 7.56
N ASP A 151 -10.81 -10.99 6.43
CA ASP A 151 -10.17 -10.83 5.12
C ASP A 151 -10.66 -9.56 4.43
N THR A 152 -9.73 -8.70 3.99
CA THR A 152 -10.09 -7.45 3.32
C THR A 152 -9.26 -7.21 2.08
N ASN A 153 -9.92 -7.13 0.93
CA ASN A 153 -9.33 -6.68 -0.33
C ASN A 153 -9.47 -5.16 -0.46
N THR A 154 -8.39 -4.51 -0.89
CA THR A 154 -8.31 -3.05 -0.95
C THR A 154 -7.85 -2.57 -2.32
N PHE A 155 -8.46 -1.49 -2.80
CA PHE A 155 -8.16 -0.86 -4.07
C PHE A 155 -8.02 0.64 -3.82
N ASN A 156 -6.87 1.22 -4.15
CA ASN A 156 -6.61 2.63 -3.91
C ASN A 156 -6.06 3.31 -5.16
N LEU A 157 -6.59 4.47 -5.48
CA LEU A 157 -6.06 5.38 -6.49
C LEU A 157 -5.52 6.63 -5.78
N THR A 158 -4.24 6.92 -6.00
CA THR A 158 -3.51 7.97 -5.30
C THR A 158 -2.87 8.92 -6.30
N TYR A 159 -3.20 10.21 -6.23
CA TYR A 159 -2.45 11.28 -6.86
C TYR A 159 -1.40 11.81 -5.87
N TYR A 160 -0.19 12.04 -6.35
CA TYR A 160 0.89 12.55 -5.52
C TYR A 160 1.73 13.57 -6.26
N THR A 161 2.26 14.53 -5.51
CA THR A 161 3.15 15.56 -6.05
C THR A 161 4.19 15.98 -5.01
N THR A 162 5.36 16.41 -5.49
CA THR A 162 6.30 17.18 -4.70
C THR A 162 6.59 18.48 -5.43
N SER A 163 6.58 19.58 -4.71
CA SER A 163 6.82 20.92 -5.25
C SER A 163 7.87 21.64 -4.43
N PRO A 164 8.85 22.29 -5.06
CA PRO A 164 9.76 23.19 -4.34
C PRO A 164 8.97 24.38 -3.80
N VAL A 165 9.32 24.84 -2.59
CA VAL A 165 8.67 25.99 -1.94
C VAL A 165 9.61 27.17 -1.90
N GLU A 166 10.86 26.95 -1.46
CA GLU A 166 11.87 27.98 -1.31
C GLU A 166 13.26 27.40 -1.61
N GLY A 167 13.95 27.97 -2.56
CA GLY A 167 15.25 27.46 -2.99
C GLY A 167 15.19 26.05 -3.54
N ASP A 168 16.34 25.34 -3.49
CA ASP A 168 16.49 23.99 -4.02
C ASP A 168 16.40 22.87 -2.99
N THR A 169 16.17 23.23 -1.72
CA THR A 169 16.22 22.27 -0.60
C THR A 169 14.88 22.00 0.04
N LYS A 170 13.95 22.97 0.05
CA LYS A 170 12.66 22.87 0.73
C LYS A 170 11.56 22.43 -0.23
N PHE A 171 10.82 21.41 0.17
CA PHE A 171 9.75 20.83 -0.66
C PHE A 171 8.49 20.56 0.16
N VAL A 172 7.36 20.65 -0.53
CA VAL A 172 6.06 20.18 -0.03
C VAL A 172 5.63 18.99 -0.87
N ASP A 173 5.39 17.86 -0.21
CA ASP A 173 4.74 16.71 -0.81
C ASP A 173 3.24 16.78 -0.48
N THR A 174 2.40 16.58 -1.49
CA THR A 174 0.95 16.51 -1.36
C THR A 174 0.45 15.20 -1.95
N ILE A 175 -0.40 14.52 -1.21
CA ILE A 175 -1.03 13.27 -1.63
C ILE A 175 -2.53 13.40 -1.43
N ILE A 176 -3.32 12.94 -2.41
CA ILE A 176 -4.76 12.81 -2.33
C ILE A 176 -5.13 11.46 -2.93
N GLY A 177 -6.01 10.73 -2.27
CA GLY A 177 -6.42 9.43 -2.77
C GLY A 177 -7.82 9.05 -2.38
N ILE A 178 -8.34 8.08 -3.11
CA ILE A 178 -9.62 7.42 -2.85
C ILE A 178 -9.38 5.91 -2.82
N GLY A 179 -10.25 5.19 -2.11
CA GLY A 179 -10.10 3.75 -2.01
C GLY A 179 -11.41 3.03 -1.76
N LYS A 180 -11.38 1.73 -1.95
CA LYS A 180 -12.46 0.80 -1.68
C LYS A 180 -11.94 -0.39 -0.91
N LEU A 181 -12.74 -0.85 0.05
CA LEU A 181 -12.50 -2.03 0.86
C LEU A 181 -13.65 -3.01 0.64
N ASN A 182 -13.31 -4.29 0.49
CA ASN A 182 -14.29 -5.38 0.47
C ASN A 182 -13.81 -6.40 1.52
N SER A 183 -14.61 -6.62 2.55
CA SER A 183 -14.24 -7.45 3.69
C SER A 183 -15.18 -8.62 3.84
N ASN A 184 -14.62 -9.80 4.10
CA ASN A 184 -15.32 -11.00 4.54
C ASN A 184 -15.03 -11.17 6.05
N LEU A 185 -16.06 -11.36 6.84
CA LEU A 185 -15.97 -11.49 8.29
C LEU A 185 -16.39 -12.89 8.72
N LEU A 186 -15.56 -13.52 9.52
CA LEU A 186 -15.88 -14.75 10.24
C LEU A 186 -15.65 -14.51 11.73
N THR A 187 -16.72 -14.47 12.52
CA THR A 187 -16.64 -14.41 13.98
C THR A 187 -17.04 -15.76 14.57
N VAL A 188 -16.17 -16.35 15.36
CA VAL A 188 -16.44 -17.63 16.04
C VAL A 188 -16.80 -17.37 17.50
N LEU A 189 -18.02 -17.75 17.88
CA LEU A 189 -18.53 -17.60 19.25
C LEU A 189 -19.05 -18.94 19.75
N ASP A 190 -18.48 -19.45 20.83
CA ASP A 190 -18.91 -20.71 21.46
C ASP A 190 -19.00 -21.85 20.44
N GLY A 191 -18.02 -21.92 19.53
CA GLY A 191 -17.96 -22.90 18.44
C GLY A 191 -18.96 -22.69 17.30
N LYS A 192 -19.65 -21.54 17.25
CA LYS A 192 -20.61 -21.19 16.19
C LYS A 192 -20.02 -20.11 15.30
N ASN A 193 -20.15 -20.28 13.99
CA ASN A 193 -19.70 -19.35 13.00
C ASN A 193 -20.76 -18.28 12.71
N LEU A 194 -20.35 -17.01 12.77
CA LEU A 194 -21.11 -15.85 12.32
C LEU A 194 -20.37 -15.26 11.12
N THR A 195 -21.03 -15.18 9.98
CA THR A 195 -20.43 -14.69 8.75
C THR A 195 -21.12 -13.44 8.25
N ALA A 196 -20.36 -12.55 7.63
CA ALA A 196 -20.89 -11.37 6.96
C ALA A 196 -19.89 -10.82 5.94
N ASP A 197 -20.42 -10.04 4.99
CA ASP A 197 -19.63 -9.24 4.05
C ASP A 197 -19.83 -7.77 4.35
N ARG A 198 -18.75 -6.98 4.25
CA ARG A 198 -18.80 -5.54 4.47
C ARG A 198 -17.97 -4.78 3.44
N ASN A 199 -18.59 -3.79 2.80
CA ASN A 199 -17.89 -2.88 1.91
C ASN A 199 -17.54 -1.57 2.60
N GLY A 200 -16.48 -0.90 2.13
CA GLY A 200 -16.09 0.42 2.60
C GLY A 200 -15.56 1.29 1.46
N GLU A 201 -15.73 2.59 1.63
CA GLU A 201 -15.19 3.60 0.72
C GLU A 201 -14.38 4.60 1.53
N GLN A 202 -13.26 5.07 0.98
CA GLN A 202 -12.38 5.99 1.68
C GLN A 202 -11.86 7.12 0.80
N ILE A 203 -11.63 8.26 1.44
CA ILE A 203 -10.90 9.40 0.89
C ILE A 203 -9.80 9.78 1.88
N TYR A 204 -8.64 10.15 1.38
CA TYR A 204 -7.51 10.54 2.22
C TYR A 204 -6.63 11.58 1.56
N GLY A 205 -5.87 12.28 2.40
CA GLY A 205 -4.89 13.27 1.98
C GLY A 205 -3.73 13.37 2.96
N THR A 206 -2.59 13.81 2.43
CA THR A 206 -1.37 14.04 3.20
C THR A 206 -0.67 15.29 2.69
N ILE A 207 -0.16 16.08 3.62
CA ILE A 207 0.79 17.17 3.35
C ILE A 207 2.04 16.90 4.19
N ARG A 208 3.21 16.90 3.54
CA ARG A 208 4.52 16.80 4.20
C ARG A 208 5.42 17.92 3.76
N ILE A 209 5.98 18.66 4.71
CA ILE A 209 7.02 19.67 4.50
C ILE A 209 8.35 19.03 4.88
N LYS A 210 9.37 19.23 4.06
CA LYS A 210 10.71 18.70 4.27
C LYS A 210 11.79 19.67 3.79
N ASP A 211 12.99 19.56 4.40
CA ASP A 211 14.20 20.26 3.95
C ASP A 211 15.31 19.23 3.66
N GLU A 212 15.95 19.31 2.49
CA GLU A 212 17.02 18.39 2.06
C GLU A 212 18.39 19.03 2.28
N ILE A 213 18.95 18.88 3.49
CA ILE A 213 20.20 19.51 3.91
C ILE A 213 21.38 18.62 3.55
N LYS A 214 22.17 18.99 2.55
CA LYS A 214 23.36 18.24 2.11
C LYS A 214 24.58 18.60 2.94
N ARG A 215 25.33 17.56 3.37
CA ARG A 215 26.63 17.67 4.03
C ARG A 215 27.53 16.52 3.55
N ASN A 216 28.52 16.83 2.71
CA ASN A 216 29.38 15.83 2.07
C ASN A 216 28.54 14.75 1.34
N ASN A 217 28.74 13.49 1.68
CA ASN A 217 27.99 12.35 1.14
C ASN A 217 26.67 12.09 1.86
N PHE A 218 26.34 12.87 2.90
CA PHE A 218 25.09 12.76 3.64
C PHE A 218 24.07 13.83 3.20
N THR A 219 22.80 13.43 3.20
CA THR A 219 21.66 14.35 3.11
C THR A 219 20.75 14.10 4.32
N PHE A 220 20.57 15.09 5.16
CA PHE A 220 19.63 15.05 6.29
C PHE A 220 18.32 15.67 5.87
N ILE A 221 17.21 15.04 6.23
CA ILE A 221 15.88 15.46 5.77
C ILE A 221 14.93 15.51 6.98
N PRO A 222 14.93 16.62 7.74
CA PRO A 222 13.88 16.88 8.70
C PRO A 222 12.54 17.06 7.98
N SER A 223 11.46 16.56 8.57
CA SER A 223 10.13 16.66 7.98
C SER A 223 9.03 16.71 9.01
N GLY A 224 7.97 17.47 8.69
CA GLY A 224 6.69 17.47 9.36
C GLY A 224 5.61 16.98 8.38
N ARG A 225 4.69 16.15 8.86
CA ARG A 225 3.63 15.56 8.02
C ARG A 225 2.30 15.58 8.77
N PHE A 226 1.25 15.90 8.04
CA PHE A 226 -0.14 15.79 8.50
C PHE A 226 -0.91 14.87 7.55
N ASP A 227 -1.57 13.87 8.12
CA ASP A 227 -2.42 12.92 7.39
C ASP A 227 -3.86 13.08 7.85
N ILE A 228 -4.78 13.04 6.90
CA ILE A 228 -6.22 13.02 7.15
C ILE A 228 -6.86 11.93 6.30
N GLY A 229 -7.83 11.23 6.86
CA GLY A 229 -8.60 10.22 6.16
C GLY A 229 -9.99 10.06 6.72
N HIS A 230 -10.90 9.65 5.86
CA HIS A 230 -12.26 9.30 6.20
C HIS A 230 -12.67 8.05 5.44
N THR A 231 -13.08 7.02 6.18
CA THR A 231 -13.64 5.79 5.62
C THR A 231 -15.08 5.64 6.08
N VAL A 232 -15.95 5.33 5.15
CA VAL A 232 -17.33 4.95 5.41
C VAL A 232 -17.44 3.45 5.21
N LEU A 233 -17.57 2.71 6.30
CA LEU A 233 -17.86 1.28 6.28
C LEU A 233 -19.37 1.10 6.17
N GLY A 234 -19.82 0.31 5.20
CA GLY A 234 -21.24 0.02 4.95
C GLY A 234 -21.91 -0.70 6.13
N ALA A 235 -23.22 -0.70 6.17
CA ALA A 235 -23.97 -1.55 7.07
C ALA A 235 -23.81 -3.01 6.65
N TYR A 236 -23.89 -3.93 7.62
CA TYR A 236 -23.88 -5.36 7.35
C TYR A 236 -24.73 -6.13 8.36
N LYS A 237 -25.12 -7.33 8.00
CA LYS A 237 -25.87 -8.23 8.86
C LYS A 237 -25.17 -9.58 8.90
N GLU A 238 -24.85 -10.04 10.10
CA GLU A 238 -24.30 -11.38 10.30
C GLU A 238 -25.38 -12.44 10.06
N THR A 239 -24.92 -13.63 9.70
CA THR A 239 -25.73 -14.87 9.67
C THR A 239 -25.29 -15.78 10.79
N GLY A 240 -26.21 -16.53 11.39
CA GLY A 240 -25.92 -17.47 12.48
C GLY A 240 -26.62 -17.11 13.79
N THR A 241 -26.42 -17.97 14.80
CA THR A 241 -27.04 -17.79 16.13
C THR A 241 -26.31 -16.72 16.94
N GLY A 242 -27.01 -15.67 17.34
CA GLY A 242 -26.41 -14.54 18.05
C GLY A 242 -25.89 -13.44 17.12
N ALA A 243 -26.28 -13.49 15.83
CA ALA A 243 -25.93 -12.53 14.80
C ALA A 243 -26.37 -11.10 15.14
N ILE A 244 -25.58 -10.12 14.69
CA ILE A 244 -25.87 -8.69 14.81
C ILE A 244 -26.15 -8.04 13.45
N ASP A 245 -26.97 -7.00 13.46
CA ASP A 245 -27.21 -6.07 12.33
C ASP A 245 -26.50 -4.76 12.65
N VAL A 246 -25.42 -4.49 11.94
CA VAL A 246 -24.54 -3.34 12.17
C VAL A 246 -24.86 -2.22 11.20
N LYS A 247 -24.99 -1.01 11.71
CA LYS A 247 -25.25 0.18 10.91
C LYS A 247 -23.97 0.71 10.26
N LYS A 248 -24.16 1.60 9.27
CA LYS A 248 -23.06 2.32 8.66
C LYS A 248 -22.16 2.98 9.71
N GLN A 249 -20.84 2.86 9.54
CA GLN A 249 -19.84 3.33 10.48
C GLN A 249 -18.87 4.30 9.80
N HIS A 250 -18.52 5.37 10.50
CA HIS A 250 -17.55 6.36 10.04
C HIS A 250 -16.25 6.21 10.80
N VAL A 251 -15.17 5.95 10.09
CA VAL A 251 -13.82 5.84 10.62
C VAL A 251 -13.02 7.04 10.15
N ARG A 252 -12.51 7.82 11.10
CA ARG A 252 -11.66 8.97 10.83
C ARG A 252 -10.22 8.63 11.16
N SER A 253 -9.29 9.20 10.41
CA SER A 253 -7.86 9.13 10.67
C SER A 253 -7.29 10.55 10.62
N LYS A 254 -6.61 10.98 11.66
CA LYS A 254 -5.87 12.23 11.72
C LYS A 254 -4.57 11.98 12.43
N LYS A 255 -3.45 12.15 11.73
CA LYS A 255 -2.12 11.89 12.28
C LYS A 255 -1.20 13.06 12.05
N ILE A 256 -0.44 13.40 13.07
CA ILE A 256 0.66 14.37 13.01
C ILE A 256 1.95 13.59 13.15
N ARG A 257 2.91 13.87 12.25
CA ARG A 257 4.19 13.18 12.23
C ARG A 257 5.34 14.18 12.20
N ALA A 258 6.39 13.88 12.95
CA ALA A 258 7.65 14.62 12.92
C ALA A 258 8.79 13.61 12.80
N GLY A 259 9.69 13.81 11.85
CA GLY A 259 10.73 12.84 11.58
C GLY A 259 12.01 13.45 11.01
N LEU A 260 13.06 12.64 11.12
CA LEU A 260 14.37 12.89 10.51
C LEU A 260 14.74 11.69 9.68
N SER A 261 15.06 11.93 8.41
CA SER A 261 15.68 10.91 7.53
C SER A 261 17.13 11.30 7.24
N ALA A 262 17.97 10.31 7.04
CA ALA A 262 19.33 10.48 6.56
C ALA A 262 19.56 9.59 5.36
N VAL A 263 20.23 10.12 4.34
CA VAL A 263 20.65 9.40 3.15
C VAL A 263 22.15 9.55 3.01
N GLU A 264 22.86 8.45 2.86
CA GLU A 264 24.28 8.43 2.54
C GLU A 264 24.47 7.96 1.11
N ASP A 265 25.17 8.77 0.31
CA ASP A 265 25.50 8.48 -1.07
C ASP A 265 26.90 7.86 -1.15
N LEU A 266 26.96 6.58 -1.49
CA LEU A 266 28.18 5.79 -1.67
C LEU A 266 28.38 5.41 -3.14
N SER A 267 27.75 6.15 -4.04
CA SER A 267 27.82 5.94 -5.49
C SER A 267 29.21 6.22 -6.04
N ASN A 268 29.54 5.54 -7.14
CA ASN A 268 30.73 5.81 -7.95
C ASN A 268 30.36 5.92 -9.43
N ASP A 269 31.37 6.03 -10.31
CA ASP A 269 31.16 6.19 -11.76
C ASP A 269 30.45 4.99 -12.41
N LYS A 270 30.52 3.80 -11.80
CA LYS A 270 29.96 2.57 -12.37
C LYS A 270 28.57 2.24 -11.86
N TYR A 271 28.25 2.55 -10.59
CA TYR A 271 26.96 2.24 -10.01
C TYR A 271 26.54 3.30 -9.00
N THR A 272 25.24 3.42 -8.79
CA THR A 272 24.67 4.19 -7.69
C THR A 272 24.36 3.24 -6.54
N PHE A 273 24.87 3.57 -5.35
CA PHE A 273 24.52 2.89 -4.13
C PHE A 273 24.24 3.92 -3.04
N LYS A 274 23.03 3.92 -2.54
CA LYS A 274 22.61 4.81 -1.45
C LYS A 274 21.99 3.99 -0.34
N ARG A 275 22.37 4.27 0.89
CA ARG A 275 21.69 3.75 2.07
C ARG A 275 20.97 4.88 2.78
N HIS A 276 19.83 4.55 3.37
CA HIS A 276 19.03 5.55 4.02
C HIS A 276 18.33 5.00 5.26
N GLY A 277 17.97 5.89 6.17
CA GLY A 277 17.20 5.59 7.36
C GLY A 277 16.27 6.73 7.71
N LYS A 278 15.25 6.41 8.50
CA LYS A 278 14.29 7.37 9.03
C LYS A 278 13.91 7.00 10.46
N LEU A 279 13.75 8.01 11.27
CA LEU A 279 13.05 7.90 12.55
C LEU A 279 11.95 8.96 12.56
N GLU A 280 10.72 8.53 12.88
CA GLU A 280 9.54 9.39 12.85
C GLU A 280 8.64 9.09 14.04
N TYR A 281 8.27 10.13 14.76
CA TYR A 281 7.24 10.09 15.78
C TYR A 281 5.88 10.38 15.14
N VAL A 282 4.86 9.60 15.53
CA VAL A 282 3.50 9.69 15.01
C VAL A 282 2.52 9.83 16.16
N ALA A 283 1.73 10.90 16.15
CA ALA A 283 0.59 11.09 17.04
C ALA A 283 -0.71 10.84 16.24
N ASP A 284 -1.48 9.81 16.61
CA ASP A 284 -2.81 9.54 16.06
C ASP A 284 -3.87 10.18 16.94
N ILE A 285 -4.37 11.33 16.51
CA ILE A 285 -5.26 12.18 17.32
C ILE A 285 -6.76 11.86 17.13
N ASP A 286 -7.12 10.97 16.23
CA ASP A 286 -8.52 10.56 16.01
C ASP A 286 -8.61 9.03 15.97
N ARG A 287 -8.84 8.41 17.13
CA ARG A 287 -8.78 6.96 17.32
C ARG A 287 -10.12 6.31 17.57
N SER A 288 -11.19 7.08 17.78
CA SER A 288 -12.50 6.55 18.17
C SER A 288 -13.43 6.43 16.95
N SER A 289 -14.29 5.41 17.01
CA SER A 289 -15.37 5.24 16.05
C SER A 289 -16.59 4.64 16.76
N ASN A 290 -17.78 5.17 16.46
CA ASN A 290 -19.03 4.67 17.01
C ASN A 290 -19.49 3.42 16.24
N PHE A 291 -19.78 2.36 16.97
CA PHE A 291 -20.25 1.09 16.46
C PHE A 291 -21.70 0.86 16.92
N LYS A 292 -22.65 1.05 15.99
CA LYS A 292 -24.09 0.92 16.25
C LYS A 292 -24.63 -0.38 15.70
N TYR A 293 -25.34 -1.14 16.52
CA TYR A 293 -25.89 -2.42 16.11
C TYR A 293 -27.14 -2.81 16.92
N THR A 294 -27.87 -3.79 16.41
CA THR A 294 -28.94 -4.52 17.10
C THR A 294 -28.67 -6.01 16.94
N TYR A 295 -29.22 -6.84 17.82
CA TYR A 295 -29.22 -8.28 17.58
C TYR A 295 -30.28 -8.66 16.56
N VAL A 296 -29.96 -9.58 15.64
CA VAL A 296 -30.88 -10.04 14.60
C VAL A 296 -32.13 -10.71 15.21
N GLY A 297 -31.97 -11.45 16.32
CA GLY A 297 -33.06 -12.11 17.02
C GLY A 297 -33.86 -11.18 17.95
N ASP A 298 -33.36 -9.98 18.26
CA ASP A 298 -34.01 -8.99 19.11
C ASP A 298 -33.59 -7.58 18.70
N SER A 299 -34.36 -6.98 17.81
CA SER A 299 -34.11 -5.62 17.30
C SER A 299 -34.69 -4.51 18.21
N SER A 300 -35.32 -4.85 19.32
CA SER A 300 -35.91 -3.87 20.24
C SER A 300 -34.87 -3.04 21.00
N VAL A 301 -33.65 -3.59 21.19
CA VAL A 301 -32.52 -2.94 21.87
C VAL A 301 -31.45 -2.56 20.89
N SER A 302 -31.15 -1.26 20.82
CA SER A 302 -30.04 -0.75 20.03
C SER A 302 -28.83 -0.41 20.89
N PHE A 303 -27.67 -0.89 20.50
CA PHE A 303 -26.39 -0.62 21.14
C PHE A 303 -25.60 0.43 20.37
N ASN A 304 -24.80 1.21 21.07
CA ASN A 304 -23.91 2.22 20.50
C ASN A 304 -22.60 2.27 21.30
N ASP A 305 -21.64 1.47 20.91
CA ASP A 305 -20.35 1.38 21.57
C ASP A 305 -19.33 2.30 20.90
N THR A 306 -18.52 2.99 21.71
CA THR A 306 -17.38 3.75 21.21
C THR A 306 -16.14 2.88 21.26
N LEU A 307 -15.63 2.50 20.08
CA LEU A 307 -14.46 1.66 19.94
C LEU A 307 -13.21 2.53 19.68
N HIS A 308 -12.10 2.14 20.28
CA HIS A 308 -10.81 2.79 20.10
C HIS A 308 -9.86 1.87 19.34
N SER A 309 -9.25 2.37 18.29
CA SER A 309 -8.20 1.70 17.52
C SER A 309 -6.86 2.40 17.70
N ASP A 310 -5.78 1.67 17.52
CA ASP A 310 -4.40 2.13 17.51
C ASP A 310 -3.91 2.83 18.81
N ALA A 311 -2.59 2.99 18.90
CA ALA A 311 -1.98 3.79 19.95
C ALA A 311 -2.05 5.28 19.61
N LEU A 312 -2.18 6.14 20.64
CA LEU A 312 -2.04 7.59 20.47
C LEU A 312 -0.63 7.92 19.97
N HIS A 313 0.39 7.25 20.50
CA HIS A 313 1.80 7.50 20.23
C HIS A 313 2.42 6.30 19.56
N ASN A 314 3.07 6.55 18.42
CA ASN A 314 3.78 5.53 17.65
C ASN A 314 5.18 6.04 17.29
N LEU A 315 6.12 5.11 17.20
CA LEU A 315 7.47 5.36 16.71
C LEU A 315 7.69 4.56 15.44
N ASN A 316 8.07 5.24 14.36
CA ASN A 316 8.29 4.62 13.06
C ASN A 316 9.77 4.69 12.70
N GLY A 317 10.41 3.52 12.55
CA GLY A 317 11.79 3.35 12.10
C GLY A 317 11.84 2.77 10.68
N GLU A 318 12.72 3.30 9.83
CA GLU A 318 12.91 2.84 8.46
C GLU A 318 14.40 2.72 8.17
N ILE A 319 14.80 1.63 7.51
CA ILE A 319 16.11 1.46 6.89
C ILE A 319 15.92 0.98 5.46
N GLY A 320 16.78 1.43 4.56
CA GLY A 320 16.66 1.01 3.16
C GLY A 320 17.93 1.24 2.35
N ILE A 321 17.92 0.66 1.16
CA ILE A 321 18.98 0.77 0.16
C ILE A 321 18.38 1.04 -1.22
N ASP A 322 19.08 1.89 -1.99
CA ASP A 322 18.86 2.08 -3.42
C ASP A 322 20.10 1.61 -4.17
N ILE A 323 19.91 0.78 -5.17
CA ILE A 323 20.96 0.30 -6.07
C ILE A 323 20.53 0.61 -7.51
N VAL A 324 21.38 1.31 -8.27
CA VAL A 324 21.18 1.52 -9.72
C VAL A 324 22.43 1.07 -10.43
N MET A 325 22.29 0.08 -11.32
CA MET A 325 23.36 -0.52 -12.10
C MET A 325 23.48 0.12 -13.51
N PRO A 326 24.65 0.02 -14.18
CA PRO A 326 24.89 0.62 -15.50
C PRO A 326 23.92 0.15 -16.59
N GLU A 327 23.40 -1.07 -16.48
CA GLU A 327 22.47 -1.69 -17.43
C GLU A 327 21.02 -1.26 -17.21
N ASN A 328 20.80 -0.09 -16.61
CA ASN A 328 19.47 0.46 -16.31
C ASN A 328 18.62 -0.43 -15.39
N PHE A 329 19.26 -1.22 -14.57
CA PHE A 329 18.62 -2.00 -13.54
C PHE A 329 18.71 -1.28 -12.21
N SER A 330 17.58 -1.13 -11.52
CA SER A 330 17.52 -0.52 -10.21
C SER A 330 16.75 -1.39 -9.22
N ILE A 331 17.21 -1.43 -8.00
CA ILE A 331 16.52 -2.06 -6.88
C ILE A 331 16.40 -1.04 -5.77
N PHE A 332 15.24 -1.01 -5.17
CA PHE A 332 14.90 -0.23 -4.00
C PHE A 332 14.28 -1.15 -2.97
N ILE A 333 14.86 -1.22 -1.79
CA ILE A 333 14.37 -2.05 -0.69
C ILE A 333 14.28 -1.17 0.55
N ILE A 334 13.13 -1.23 1.24
CA ILE A 334 12.91 -0.60 2.54
C ILE A 334 12.36 -1.64 3.51
N TYR A 335 12.94 -1.69 4.71
CA TYR A 335 12.32 -2.27 5.88
C TYR A 335 11.83 -1.14 6.80
N GLU A 336 10.59 -1.25 7.25
CA GLU A 336 9.94 -0.30 8.15
C GLU A 336 9.34 -1.03 9.34
N ARG A 337 9.58 -0.52 10.55
CA ARG A 337 8.90 -0.95 11.76
C ARG A 337 8.10 0.20 12.35
N ASN A 338 6.83 -0.03 12.56
CA ASN A 338 5.95 0.85 13.32
C ASN A 338 5.70 0.23 14.70
N GLN A 339 6.14 0.90 15.75
CA GLN A 339 5.92 0.53 17.13
C GLN A 339 4.78 1.35 17.70
N ALA A 340 3.61 0.73 17.84
CA ALA A 340 2.46 1.29 18.55
C ALA A 340 2.68 1.14 20.05
N LEU A 341 2.95 2.25 20.75
CA LEU A 341 3.36 2.20 22.16
C LEU A 341 2.23 1.65 23.04
N GLY A 342 2.54 0.59 23.77
CA GLY A 342 1.60 -0.10 24.67
C GLY A 342 0.58 -1.03 23.99
N ILE A 343 0.63 -1.19 22.65
CA ILE A 343 -0.35 -1.97 21.90
C ILE A 343 0.30 -3.08 21.08
N GLY A 344 1.36 -2.79 20.33
CA GLY A 344 1.99 -3.77 19.47
C GLY A 344 2.90 -3.15 18.41
N HIS A 345 3.18 -3.90 17.35
CA HIS A 345 4.02 -3.43 16.24
C HIS A 345 3.57 -3.99 14.90
N THR A 346 4.07 -3.36 13.86
CA THR A 346 3.96 -3.84 12.48
C THR A 346 5.31 -3.69 11.81
N ASP A 347 5.75 -4.73 11.12
CA ASP A 347 6.94 -4.75 10.29
C ASP A 347 6.50 -4.79 8.83
N LYS A 348 7.11 -3.94 7.97
CA LYS A 348 6.83 -3.86 6.54
C LYS A 348 8.11 -3.98 5.74
N ILE A 349 8.03 -4.65 4.60
CA ILE A 349 9.07 -4.65 3.58
C ILE A 349 8.45 -4.10 2.30
N HIS A 350 9.12 -3.14 1.68
CA HIS A 350 8.81 -2.61 0.37
C HIS A 350 9.94 -2.96 -0.58
N ILE A 351 9.58 -3.47 -1.76
CA ILE A 351 10.53 -3.79 -2.82
C ILE A 351 10.00 -3.15 -4.10
N ALA A 352 10.84 -2.31 -4.71
CA ALA A 352 10.60 -1.82 -6.06
C ALA A 352 11.79 -2.18 -6.93
N ILE A 353 11.49 -2.71 -8.10
CA ILE A 353 12.49 -3.10 -9.09
C ILE A 353 12.28 -2.21 -10.31
N GLY A 354 13.37 -1.58 -10.73
CA GLY A 354 13.45 -0.77 -11.90
C GLY A 354 14.32 -1.41 -12.98
N TYR A 355 13.79 -1.57 -14.20
CA TYR A 355 14.54 -2.10 -15.30
C TYR A 355 14.15 -1.44 -16.63
N LEU A 356 15.14 -0.90 -17.34
CA LEU A 356 14.97 -0.50 -18.73
C LEU A 356 15.54 -1.63 -19.60
N PRO A 357 14.67 -2.39 -20.27
CA PRO A 357 15.15 -3.45 -21.13
C PRO A 357 16.03 -2.87 -22.24
N ASP A 358 17.19 -3.45 -22.41
CA ASP A 358 17.89 -3.37 -23.68
C ASP A 358 17.04 -4.12 -24.74
N LYS A 359 17.47 -4.08 -26.01
CA LYS A 359 16.77 -4.83 -27.08
C LYS A 359 16.72 -6.34 -26.87
N LYS A 360 17.40 -6.87 -25.84
CA LYS A 360 17.58 -8.30 -25.54
C LYS A 360 16.80 -8.77 -24.31
N THR A 361 16.31 -7.85 -23.49
CA THR A 361 15.59 -8.19 -22.26
C THR A 361 14.26 -7.48 -22.21
N ASN A 362 13.20 -8.21 -21.87
CA ASN A 362 11.85 -7.70 -21.69
C ASN A 362 11.36 -8.06 -20.31
N PHE A 363 10.78 -7.10 -19.62
CA PHE A 363 10.12 -7.29 -18.35
C PHE A 363 8.65 -6.93 -18.52
N ALA A 364 7.76 -7.85 -18.24
CA ALA A 364 6.33 -7.61 -18.31
C ALA A 364 5.68 -7.94 -16.96
N PHE A 365 4.86 -7.03 -16.49
CA PHE A 365 3.97 -7.25 -15.38
C PHE A 365 2.53 -7.14 -15.90
N LYS A 366 1.74 -8.15 -15.63
CA LYS A 366 0.36 -8.23 -16.09
C LYS A 366 -0.54 -8.55 -14.90
N ILE A 367 -1.60 -7.77 -14.74
CA ILE A 367 -2.69 -8.11 -13.83
C ILE A 367 -3.89 -8.52 -14.69
N ASP A 368 -4.32 -9.76 -14.55
CA ASP A 368 -5.53 -10.28 -15.17
C ASP A 368 -6.59 -10.48 -14.08
N GLY A 369 -7.80 -9.99 -14.30
CA GLY A 369 -8.88 -10.17 -13.35
C GLY A 369 -10.24 -10.22 -13.97
N SER A 370 -11.02 -11.28 -13.63
CA SER A 370 -12.48 -11.30 -13.75
C SER A 370 -13.11 -11.44 -12.38
N ASP A 371 -13.16 -12.64 -11.87
CA ASP A 371 -13.61 -12.94 -10.50
C ASP A 371 -12.44 -13.14 -9.54
N ASN A 372 -11.25 -13.47 -10.07
CA ASN A 372 -9.99 -13.57 -9.35
C ASN A 372 -8.98 -12.61 -9.96
N LEU A 373 -8.23 -11.89 -9.12
CA LEU A 373 -7.18 -10.97 -9.54
C LEU A 373 -5.85 -11.71 -9.55
N LYS A 374 -5.33 -12.01 -10.75
CA LYS A 374 -4.04 -12.69 -10.91
C LYS A 374 -2.96 -11.71 -11.32
N SER A 375 -1.84 -11.72 -10.62
CA SER A 375 -0.63 -11.04 -11.05
C SER A 375 0.30 -11.99 -11.79
N ASN A 376 0.79 -11.55 -12.93
CA ASN A 376 1.77 -12.27 -13.73
C ASN A 376 3.02 -11.42 -13.86
N TYR A 377 4.15 -11.95 -13.42
CA TYR A 377 5.46 -11.37 -13.63
C TYR A 377 6.18 -12.20 -14.69
N VAL A 378 6.63 -11.57 -15.76
CA VAL A 378 7.40 -12.22 -16.81
C VAL A 378 8.71 -11.49 -17.01
N ILE A 379 9.81 -12.19 -16.89
CA ILE A 379 11.15 -11.69 -17.27
C ILE A 379 11.60 -12.54 -18.45
N SER A 380 11.77 -11.92 -19.61
CA SER A 380 12.26 -12.57 -20.82
C SER A 380 13.64 -12.03 -21.19
N LYS A 381 14.60 -12.90 -21.37
CA LYS A 381 15.96 -12.52 -21.80
C LYS A 381 16.39 -13.28 -23.03
N ASN A 382 16.77 -12.56 -24.09
CA ASN A 382 17.39 -13.13 -25.26
C ASN A 382 18.92 -13.21 -25.06
N ILE A 383 19.46 -14.42 -25.08
CA ILE A 383 20.90 -14.67 -25.06
C ILE A 383 21.24 -15.45 -26.35
N ASN A 384 21.84 -14.77 -27.32
CA ASN A 384 22.06 -15.29 -28.66
C ASN A 384 20.74 -15.76 -29.30
N ASP A 385 20.65 -17.03 -29.67
CA ASP A 385 19.45 -17.66 -30.27
C ASP A 385 18.46 -18.21 -29.22
N PHE A 386 18.77 -18.07 -27.93
CA PHE A 386 17.93 -18.58 -26.86
C PHE A 386 17.13 -17.48 -26.20
N LEU A 387 15.84 -17.76 -26.00
CA LEU A 387 14.94 -16.97 -25.15
C LEU A 387 14.73 -17.70 -23.84
N ILE A 388 15.06 -17.05 -22.75
CA ILE A 388 14.79 -17.52 -21.39
C ILE A 388 13.65 -16.69 -20.85
N ASP A 389 12.55 -17.35 -20.48
CA ASP A 389 11.42 -16.72 -19.81
C ASP A 389 11.32 -17.24 -18.38
N PHE A 390 11.28 -16.33 -17.44
CA PHE A 390 10.86 -16.60 -16.06
C PHE A 390 9.48 -16.00 -15.85
N LYS A 391 8.53 -16.80 -15.42
CA LYS A 391 7.15 -16.37 -15.15
C LYS A 391 6.79 -16.74 -13.73
N LEU A 392 6.25 -15.77 -12.99
CA LEU A 392 5.62 -15.96 -11.70
C LEU A 392 4.16 -15.51 -11.81
N THR A 393 3.24 -16.35 -11.42
CA THR A 393 1.80 -16.04 -11.37
C THR A 393 1.33 -16.27 -9.95
N ASN A 394 0.60 -15.31 -9.41
CA ASN A 394 -0.01 -15.40 -8.09
C ASN A 394 -1.44 -14.87 -8.16
N ASP A 395 -2.37 -15.51 -7.44
CA ASP A 395 -3.71 -14.98 -7.21
C ASP A 395 -3.63 -13.98 -6.05
N LEU A 396 -3.85 -12.70 -6.34
CA LEU A 396 -3.80 -11.63 -5.34
C LEU A 396 -4.98 -11.64 -4.37
N MET A 397 -6.05 -12.37 -4.71
CA MET A 397 -7.27 -12.47 -3.91
C MET A 397 -7.27 -13.72 -3.03
N ARG A 398 -6.57 -14.76 -3.50
CA ARG A 398 -6.46 -16.07 -2.82
C ARG A 398 -5.09 -16.68 -3.12
N PRO A 399 -4.02 -16.21 -2.45
CA PRO A 399 -2.67 -16.71 -2.73
C PRO A 399 -2.53 -18.22 -2.51
N GLU A 400 -3.27 -18.75 -1.54
CA GLU A 400 -3.31 -20.19 -1.24
C GLU A 400 -3.93 -21.04 -2.36
N ASP A 401 -4.74 -20.44 -3.24
CA ASP A 401 -5.42 -21.19 -4.30
C ASP A 401 -4.55 -21.32 -5.56
N TYR A 402 -3.61 -20.41 -5.80
CA TYR A 402 -2.81 -20.46 -7.02
C TYR A 402 -1.49 -19.68 -6.92
N GLU A 403 -0.40 -20.40 -6.87
CA GLU A 403 0.96 -19.91 -7.11
C GLU A 403 1.63 -20.77 -8.18
N GLU A 404 2.17 -20.16 -9.21
CA GLU A 404 2.94 -20.84 -10.25
C GLU A 404 4.22 -20.07 -10.54
N ALA A 405 5.36 -20.77 -10.46
CA ALA A 405 6.64 -20.30 -10.95
C ALA A 405 7.10 -21.19 -12.08
N SER A 406 7.39 -20.64 -13.23
CA SER A 406 7.89 -21.39 -14.37
C SER A 406 9.10 -20.73 -15.00
N VAL A 407 10.02 -21.56 -15.47
CA VAL A 407 11.16 -21.16 -16.28
C VAL A 407 11.07 -21.90 -17.60
N SER A 408 11.05 -21.17 -18.71
CA SER A 408 11.11 -21.77 -20.03
C SER A 408 12.34 -21.34 -20.79
N LEU A 409 12.91 -22.25 -21.55
CA LEU A 409 14.00 -22.01 -22.47
C LEU A 409 13.54 -22.40 -23.87
N SER A 410 13.49 -21.42 -24.77
CA SER A 410 13.16 -21.65 -26.17
C SER A 410 14.29 -21.17 -27.08
N ARG A 411 14.51 -21.88 -28.20
CA ARG A 411 15.48 -21.51 -29.23
C ARG A 411 14.74 -20.99 -30.46
N LYS A 412 15.14 -19.82 -30.94
CA LYS A 412 14.71 -19.34 -32.27
C LYS A 412 15.58 -20.05 -33.32
N PHE A 413 14.93 -20.71 -34.24
CA PHE A 413 15.54 -21.32 -35.42
C PHE A 413 15.50 -20.33 -36.58
#